data_3bbeec42a09e551c2a48cae69e1caf5a
#
_entry.id   3bbeec42a09e551c2a48cae69e1caf5a
#
_cell.length_a   1.000
_cell.length_b   1.000
_cell.length_c   1.000
_cell.angle_alpha   90.00
_cell.angle_beta   90.00
_cell.angle_gamma   90.00
#
_symmetry.space_group_name_H-M   'P 1'
#
loop_
_entity.id
_entity.type
_entity.pdbx_description
1 polymer ?
#
loop_
_entity_poly.entity_id
_entity_poly.type
_entity_poly.pdbx_seq_one_letter_code
_entity_poly.pdbx_strand_id
1 'polypeptide(L)'
;MLKQINGGVCAAKGFLANGVLCGIRKNRTKRDLALIMSEVPAAAAAVYTKNLVKGAPLLVTKNNISDGVAQAVICNSGNANTCNANGVEIAEQMCQLVSDTTEIKAKDVIVASTGVIGQPLSIDPIASKIDDLVEGLGNNSDLACEAIMTTDTKKKEIAFEFDINGVTCRIGGIAKGSGMIHPNMATMLVFVTTDCAISAKMLDKAVKADVETSFNMVSVDGDTSTNDMVSVMANGLAKNELIDEEGAAFDAFCEALHGVTSYLCKMIAADGEGATKLLECTVSGAVDDINARIIAKSVICSSLFKAAMFGADANWGRVLCAIGYSGADVDVTAVDVSFESCKGRVDVCKNGAGIPFSEDEAKTVLLESEIKVVISVGNGVGKAVAWGCDLTYDYVKINGDYRT
;
A
#
# COMPACT_ATOMS: atom_id res chain seq x y z
N MET A 1 3.21 9.86 -20.33
CA MET A 1 1.89 10.27 -19.75
C MET A 1 1.14 8.99 -19.37
N LEU A 2 0.72 8.87 -18.13
CA LEU A 2 -0.05 7.71 -17.64
C LEU A 2 -1.50 7.82 -18.07
N LYS A 3 -2.05 6.72 -18.61
CA LYS A 3 -3.46 6.61 -18.96
C LYS A 3 -4.10 5.51 -18.10
N GLN A 4 -5.02 5.89 -17.24
CA GLN A 4 -5.76 4.92 -16.42
C GLN A 4 -6.59 3.97 -17.28
N ILE A 5 -6.53 2.68 -16.93
CA ILE A 5 -7.30 1.60 -17.56
C ILE A 5 -7.90 0.69 -16.48
N ASN A 6 -8.80 -0.21 -16.88
CA ASN A 6 -9.34 -1.22 -15.98
C ASN A 6 -8.47 -2.49 -15.98
N GLY A 7 -8.66 -3.36 -14.98
CA GLY A 7 -8.11 -4.72 -14.97
C GLY A 7 -7.15 -5.02 -13.82
N GLY A 8 -6.79 -4.03 -12.98
CA GLY A 8 -5.92 -4.27 -11.83
C GLY A 8 -4.68 -5.10 -12.19
N VAL A 9 -4.40 -6.18 -11.46
CA VAL A 9 -3.25 -7.06 -11.73
C VAL A 9 -3.36 -7.85 -13.04
N CYS A 10 -4.55 -7.93 -13.64
CA CYS A 10 -4.76 -8.60 -14.93
C CYS A 10 -4.67 -7.63 -16.13
N ALA A 11 -4.42 -6.34 -15.92
CA ALA A 11 -4.29 -5.36 -17.00
C ALA A 11 -3.04 -5.58 -17.85
N ALA A 12 -1.94 -6.01 -17.22
CA ALA A 12 -0.70 -6.38 -17.89
C ALA A 12 -0.85 -7.71 -18.64
N LYS A 13 -0.30 -7.79 -19.86
CA LYS A 13 -0.41 -9.00 -20.70
C LYS A 13 0.17 -10.22 -19.99
N GLY A 14 -0.51 -11.37 -20.11
CA GLY A 14 -0.07 -12.65 -19.59
C GLY A 14 -0.17 -12.77 -18.06
N PHE A 15 -0.93 -11.88 -17.39
CA PHE A 15 -1.28 -12.06 -15.99
C PHE A 15 -2.75 -12.42 -15.84
N LEU A 16 -2.98 -13.50 -15.09
CA LEU A 16 -4.30 -14.02 -14.73
C LEU A 16 -4.44 -14.00 -13.21
N ALA A 17 -5.66 -13.90 -12.72
CA ALA A 17 -5.92 -13.93 -11.29
C ALA A 17 -7.25 -14.65 -10.99
N ASN A 18 -7.39 -15.11 -9.76
CA ASN A 18 -8.63 -15.63 -9.22
C ASN A 18 -8.68 -15.46 -7.71
N GLY A 19 -9.86 -15.54 -7.15
CA GLY A 19 -10.09 -15.56 -5.71
C GLY A 19 -11.25 -16.50 -5.37
N VAL A 20 -11.07 -17.36 -4.37
CA VAL A 20 -12.07 -18.32 -3.91
C VAL A 20 -12.34 -18.22 -2.42
N LEU A 21 -13.46 -18.77 -1.97
CA LEU A 21 -13.77 -19.00 -0.56
C LEU A 21 -13.27 -20.39 -0.18
N CYS A 22 -12.19 -20.48 0.61
CA CYS A 22 -11.70 -21.76 1.13
C CYS A 22 -12.09 -22.01 2.61
N GLY A 23 -12.54 -20.99 3.34
CA GLY A 23 -13.11 -21.13 4.67
C GLY A 23 -12.11 -20.95 5.81
N ILE A 24 -11.02 -20.24 5.60
CA ILE A 24 -10.11 -19.80 6.66
C ILE A 24 -10.81 -18.78 7.57
N ARG A 25 -11.59 -17.89 6.99
CA ARG A 25 -12.38 -16.90 7.74
C ARG A 25 -13.57 -17.56 8.43
N LYS A 26 -13.85 -17.17 9.67
CA LYS A 26 -15.01 -17.66 10.42
C LYS A 26 -16.35 -17.31 9.77
N ASN A 27 -16.46 -16.15 9.15
CA ASN A 27 -17.73 -15.68 8.59
C ASN A 27 -18.13 -16.35 7.27
N ARG A 28 -17.26 -17.09 6.60
CA ARG A 28 -17.49 -17.93 5.41
C ARG A 28 -18.35 -17.29 4.29
N THR A 29 -18.36 -15.96 4.18
CA THR A 29 -19.19 -15.23 3.22
C THR A 29 -18.37 -14.49 2.16
N LYS A 30 -17.09 -14.21 2.43
CA LYS A 30 -16.18 -13.51 1.53
C LYS A 30 -15.07 -14.47 1.11
N ARG A 31 -14.51 -14.22 -0.07
CA ARG A 31 -13.31 -14.92 -0.54
C ARG A 31 -12.16 -14.71 0.42
N ASP A 32 -11.31 -15.71 0.57
CA ASP A 32 -10.19 -15.70 1.53
C ASP A 32 -8.92 -16.37 1.01
N LEU A 33 -8.90 -16.79 -0.27
CA LEU A 33 -7.71 -17.31 -0.94
C LEU A 33 -7.62 -16.74 -2.34
N ALA A 34 -6.48 -16.10 -2.67
CA ALA A 34 -6.18 -15.48 -3.96
C ALA A 34 -4.99 -16.14 -4.64
N LEU A 35 -5.02 -16.20 -5.97
CA LEU A 35 -3.90 -16.56 -6.84
C LEU A 35 -3.77 -15.52 -7.95
N ILE A 36 -2.55 -15.04 -8.17
CA ILE A 36 -2.14 -14.24 -9.33
C ILE A 36 -1.05 -15.04 -10.04
N MET A 37 -1.16 -15.22 -11.34
CA MET A 37 -0.24 -16.05 -12.11
C MET A 37 0.22 -15.30 -13.36
N SER A 38 1.50 -15.44 -13.69
CA SER A 38 2.05 -15.05 -15.00
C SER A 38 2.17 -16.26 -15.91
N GLU A 39 1.82 -16.11 -17.17
CA GLU A 39 1.98 -17.16 -18.20
C GLU A 39 3.46 -17.54 -18.45
N VAL A 40 4.38 -16.65 -18.12
CA VAL A 40 5.84 -16.86 -18.26
C VAL A 40 6.55 -16.42 -16.97
N PRO A 41 7.78 -16.93 -16.70
CA PRO A 41 8.58 -16.42 -15.59
C PRO A 41 8.75 -14.91 -15.68
N ALA A 42 8.64 -14.21 -14.55
CA ALA A 42 8.73 -12.78 -14.44
C ALA A 42 9.92 -12.35 -13.58
N ALA A 43 10.55 -11.23 -13.91
CA ALA A 43 11.43 -10.56 -12.96
C ALA A 43 10.61 -10.13 -11.74
N ALA A 44 11.15 -10.36 -10.54
CA ALA A 44 10.45 -10.11 -9.30
C ALA A 44 11.29 -9.31 -8.32
N ALA A 45 10.62 -8.39 -7.62
CA ALA A 45 11.20 -7.67 -6.50
C ALA A 45 10.14 -7.50 -5.39
N ALA A 46 10.58 -7.50 -4.12
CA ALA A 46 9.70 -7.24 -3.01
C ALA A 46 10.41 -6.51 -1.87
N VAL A 47 9.63 -5.71 -1.15
CA VAL A 47 10.03 -5.11 0.13
C VAL A 47 9.09 -5.60 1.23
N TYR A 48 9.64 -5.67 2.45
CA TYR A 48 8.98 -6.31 3.58
C TYR A 48 9.02 -5.43 4.81
N THR A 49 8.10 -5.67 5.74
CA THR A 49 8.09 -5.01 7.06
C THR A 49 9.44 -5.11 7.78
N LYS A 50 9.80 -4.02 8.46
CA LYS A 50 10.94 -3.99 9.42
C LYS A 50 10.54 -4.43 10.82
N ASN A 51 9.27 -4.78 11.08
CA ASN A 51 8.87 -5.34 12.35
C ASN A 51 9.72 -6.58 12.66
N LEU A 52 10.21 -6.69 13.89
CA LEU A 52 11.03 -7.84 14.32
C LEU A 52 10.19 -9.12 14.42
N VAL A 53 8.90 -8.99 14.75
CA VAL A 53 7.92 -10.07 14.68
C VAL A 53 7.45 -10.18 13.23
N LYS A 54 7.91 -11.20 12.52
CA LYS A 54 7.61 -11.38 11.09
C LYS A 54 6.73 -12.59 10.86
N GLY A 55 5.74 -12.43 9.98
CA GLY A 55 4.97 -13.54 9.46
C GLY A 55 5.85 -14.54 8.70
N ALA A 56 5.59 -15.83 8.88
CA ALA A 56 6.35 -16.89 8.22
C ALA A 56 6.33 -16.80 6.68
N PRO A 57 5.24 -16.38 6.02
CA PRO A 57 5.22 -16.20 4.57
C PRO A 57 6.29 -15.25 4.04
N LEU A 58 6.65 -14.22 4.80
CA LEU A 58 7.70 -13.26 4.38
C LEU A 58 9.08 -13.92 4.29
N LEU A 59 9.37 -14.88 5.19
CA LEU A 59 10.63 -15.60 5.20
C LEU A 59 10.73 -16.52 3.98
N VAL A 60 9.64 -17.24 3.68
CA VAL A 60 9.55 -18.13 2.52
C VAL A 60 9.63 -17.33 1.22
N THR A 61 8.85 -16.28 1.06
CA THR A 61 8.88 -15.44 -0.14
C THR A 61 10.26 -14.82 -0.36
N LYS A 62 10.91 -14.31 0.68
CA LYS A 62 12.25 -13.72 0.58
C LYS A 62 13.29 -14.75 0.08
N ASN A 63 13.16 -16.00 0.51
CA ASN A 63 14.00 -17.07 0.03
C ASN A 63 13.68 -17.43 -1.43
N ASN A 64 12.40 -17.58 -1.75
CA ASN A 64 11.93 -18.00 -3.06
C ASN A 64 12.37 -17.05 -4.17
N ILE A 65 12.17 -15.74 -3.99
CA ILE A 65 12.52 -14.74 -5.01
C ILE A 65 13.94 -14.19 -4.88
N SER A 66 14.83 -14.89 -4.17
CA SER A 66 16.22 -14.44 -3.96
C SER A 66 17.03 -14.37 -5.26
N ASP A 67 16.64 -15.14 -6.27
CA ASP A 67 17.20 -15.11 -7.63
C ASP A 67 16.57 -14.04 -8.54
N GLY A 68 15.59 -13.27 -8.02
CA GLY A 68 14.89 -12.22 -8.76
C GLY A 68 13.82 -12.71 -9.72
N VAL A 69 13.33 -13.95 -9.55
CA VAL A 69 12.30 -14.56 -10.42
C VAL A 69 11.09 -14.97 -9.60
N ALA A 70 9.89 -14.73 -10.13
CA ALA A 70 8.64 -15.30 -9.65
C ALA A 70 7.68 -15.55 -10.83
N GLN A 71 6.68 -16.41 -10.62
CA GLN A 71 5.67 -16.65 -11.64
C GLN A 71 4.25 -16.67 -11.07
N ALA A 72 4.09 -16.80 -9.74
CA ALA A 72 2.80 -16.74 -9.09
C ALA A 72 2.87 -16.03 -7.74
N VAL A 73 1.69 -15.56 -7.29
CA VAL A 73 1.44 -15.10 -5.92
C VAL A 73 0.25 -15.85 -5.37
N ILE A 74 0.44 -16.57 -4.25
CA ILE A 74 -0.68 -17.13 -3.47
C ILE A 74 -0.82 -16.38 -2.16
N CYS A 75 -2.05 -15.95 -1.83
CA CYS A 75 -2.31 -15.18 -0.63
C CYS A 75 -3.59 -15.65 0.06
N ASN A 76 -3.52 -15.95 1.35
CA ASN A 76 -4.71 -16.13 2.15
C ASN A 76 -5.01 -14.92 3.05
N SER A 77 -6.28 -14.70 3.33
CA SER A 77 -6.74 -13.81 4.38
C SER A 77 -7.48 -14.56 5.49
N GLY A 78 -7.65 -13.89 6.66
CA GLY A 78 -8.26 -14.48 7.85
C GLY A 78 -7.28 -15.01 8.89
N ASN A 79 -6.08 -15.42 8.49
CA ASN A 79 -5.00 -15.86 9.36
C ASN A 79 -3.67 -15.32 8.85
N ALA A 80 -2.91 -14.65 9.70
CA ALA A 80 -1.64 -14.01 9.36
C ALA A 80 -0.47 -14.99 9.23
N ASN A 81 -0.62 -16.22 9.68
CA ASN A 81 0.48 -17.20 9.79
C ASN A 81 1.73 -16.61 10.47
N THR A 82 1.48 -15.88 11.57
CA THR A 82 2.49 -15.20 12.39
C THR A 82 2.46 -15.75 13.80
N CYS A 83 3.62 -15.93 14.41
CA CYS A 83 3.81 -16.53 15.74
C CYS A 83 3.29 -17.98 15.83
N ASN A 84 3.35 -18.72 14.73
CA ASN A 84 2.97 -20.14 14.65
C ASN A 84 4.23 -21.01 14.61
N ALA A 85 4.23 -22.12 15.38
CA ALA A 85 5.39 -23.01 15.45
C ALA A 85 5.75 -23.66 14.10
N ASN A 86 4.75 -23.98 13.26
CA ASN A 86 4.89 -24.57 11.93
C ASN A 86 4.60 -23.58 10.79
N GLY A 87 4.70 -22.27 11.05
CA GLY A 87 4.30 -21.26 10.07
C GLY A 87 5.06 -21.32 8.75
N VAL A 88 6.37 -21.59 8.80
CA VAL A 88 7.21 -21.72 7.60
C VAL A 88 6.79 -22.94 6.80
N GLU A 89 6.58 -24.08 7.45
CA GLU A 89 6.12 -25.32 6.79
C GLU A 89 4.79 -25.13 6.07
N ILE A 90 3.81 -24.46 6.71
CA ILE A 90 2.53 -24.14 6.07
C ILE A 90 2.71 -23.22 4.86
N ALA A 91 3.55 -22.19 4.96
CA ALA A 91 3.82 -21.29 3.84
C ALA A 91 4.51 -22.02 2.66
N GLU A 92 5.44 -22.93 2.93
CA GLU A 92 6.07 -23.80 1.93
C GLU A 92 5.05 -24.74 1.30
N GLN A 93 4.15 -25.33 2.09
CA GLN A 93 3.06 -26.18 1.58
C GLN A 93 2.11 -25.40 0.67
N MET A 94 1.80 -24.11 0.96
CA MET A 94 1.03 -23.28 0.05
C MET A 94 1.71 -23.11 -1.31
N CYS A 95 3.03 -22.88 -1.33
CA CYS A 95 3.80 -22.82 -2.57
C CYS A 95 3.80 -24.17 -3.31
N GLN A 96 3.91 -25.28 -2.57
CA GLN A 96 3.90 -26.63 -3.14
C GLN A 96 2.55 -26.97 -3.77
N LEU A 97 1.42 -26.59 -3.14
CA LEU A 97 0.09 -26.78 -3.72
C LEU A 97 -0.07 -26.08 -5.08
N VAL A 98 0.46 -24.84 -5.23
CA VAL A 98 0.48 -24.16 -6.53
C VAL A 98 1.35 -24.95 -7.52
N SER A 99 2.51 -25.44 -7.10
CA SER A 99 3.41 -26.22 -7.95
C SER A 99 2.79 -27.54 -8.41
N ASP A 100 2.07 -28.24 -7.55
CA ASP A 100 1.43 -29.53 -7.85
C ASP A 100 0.23 -29.40 -8.81
N THR A 101 -0.41 -28.22 -8.84
CA THR A 101 -1.58 -27.97 -9.69
C THR A 101 -1.27 -27.15 -10.95
N THR A 102 -0.05 -26.66 -11.06
CA THR A 102 0.45 -25.89 -12.22
C THR A 102 1.82 -26.42 -12.63
N GLU A 103 2.41 -25.89 -13.70
CA GLU A 103 3.80 -26.21 -14.06
C GLU A 103 4.83 -25.28 -13.38
N ILE A 104 4.37 -24.40 -12.45
CA ILE A 104 5.21 -23.42 -11.76
C ILE A 104 5.97 -24.08 -10.63
N LYS A 105 7.27 -23.83 -10.52
CA LYS A 105 8.09 -24.37 -9.42
C LYS A 105 7.70 -23.70 -8.12
N ALA A 106 7.62 -24.45 -7.02
CA ALA A 106 7.30 -23.92 -5.70
C ALA A 106 8.20 -22.74 -5.27
N LYS A 107 9.48 -22.76 -5.67
CA LYS A 107 10.43 -21.66 -5.43
C LYS A 107 10.15 -20.38 -6.22
N ASP A 108 9.35 -20.44 -7.27
CA ASP A 108 8.97 -19.29 -8.09
C ASP A 108 7.60 -18.73 -7.67
N VAL A 109 7.11 -19.12 -6.46
CA VAL A 109 5.85 -18.66 -5.88
C VAL A 109 6.11 -17.67 -4.73
N ILE A 110 5.50 -16.50 -4.83
CA ILE A 110 5.37 -15.53 -3.73
C ILE A 110 4.22 -16.00 -2.85
N VAL A 111 4.45 -16.18 -1.54
CA VAL A 111 3.41 -16.55 -0.59
C VAL A 111 3.17 -15.42 0.40
N ALA A 112 1.90 -15.12 0.66
CA ALA A 112 1.47 -14.10 1.60
C ALA A 112 0.30 -14.57 2.45
N SER A 113 0.17 -14.02 3.66
CA SER A 113 -0.94 -14.25 4.57
C SER A 113 -1.29 -12.97 5.31
N THR A 114 -2.57 -12.79 5.65
CA THR A 114 -3.02 -11.66 6.46
C THR A 114 -4.22 -12.05 7.31
N GLY A 115 -4.40 -11.41 8.46
CA GLY A 115 -5.50 -11.66 9.39
C GLY A 115 -5.02 -11.82 10.83
N VAL A 116 -5.61 -12.75 11.58
CA VAL A 116 -5.34 -12.92 13.01
C VAL A 116 -3.94 -13.50 13.25
N ILE A 117 -3.23 -12.93 14.23
CA ILE A 117 -1.89 -13.36 14.69
C ILE A 117 -2.04 -14.40 15.80
N GLY A 118 -1.12 -15.38 15.85
CA GLY A 118 -1.02 -16.34 16.95
C GLY A 118 -2.09 -17.45 16.93
N GLN A 119 -2.81 -17.61 15.83
CA GLN A 119 -3.70 -18.75 15.61
C GLN A 119 -3.08 -19.74 14.64
N PRO A 120 -3.13 -21.06 14.92
CA PRO A 120 -2.66 -22.06 13.96
C PRO A 120 -3.40 -21.94 12.63
N LEU A 121 -2.67 -22.01 11.52
CA LEU A 121 -3.23 -22.10 10.18
C LEU A 121 -3.18 -23.58 9.74
N SER A 122 -4.34 -24.16 9.33
CA SER A 122 -4.37 -25.45 8.67
C SER A 122 -4.21 -25.27 7.17
N ILE A 123 -3.47 -26.18 6.54
CA ILE A 123 -3.34 -26.25 5.09
C ILE A 123 -4.60 -26.82 4.42
N ASP A 124 -5.39 -27.64 5.13
CA ASP A 124 -6.51 -28.40 4.57
C ASP A 124 -7.56 -27.55 3.84
N PRO A 125 -8.01 -26.38 4.37
CA PRO A 125 -8.94 -25.52 3.64
C PRO A 125 -8.35 -25.04 2.30
N ILE A 126 -7.07 -24.69 2.28
CA ILE A 126 -6.36 -24.23 1.08
C ILE A 126 -6.24 -25.38 0.07
N ALA A 127 -5.76 -26.54 0.51
CA ALA A 127 -5.61 -27.73 -0.31
C ALA A 127 -6.96 -28.18 -0.93
N SER A 128 -8.06 -28.04 -0.18
CA SER A 128 -9.39 -28.44 -0.68
C SER A 128 -9.93 -27.54 -1.80
N LYS A 129 -9.31 -26.37 -2.04
CA LYS A 129 -9.78 -25.35 -2.98
C LYS A 129 -8.71 -24.90 -3.99
N ILE A 130 -7.56 -25.54 -4.01
CA ILE A 130 -6.47 -25.15 -4.93
C ILE A 130 -6.86 -25.41 -6.39
N ASP A 131 -7.53 -26.52 -6.69
CA ASP A 131 -8.01 -26.84 -8.04
C ASP A 131 -9.04 -25.80 -8.52
N ASP A 132 -10.06 -25.50 -7.70
CA ASP A 132 -11.06 -24.45 -8.02
C ASP A 132 -10.38 -23.07 -8.25
N LEU A 133 -9.31 -22.79 -7.49
CA LEU A 133 -8.57 -21.54 -7.60
C LEU A 133 -7.81 -21.46 -8.93
N VAL A 134 -7.15 -22.53 -9.34
CA VAL A 134 -6.36 -22.61 -10.59
C VAL A 134 -7.28 -22.68 -11.81
N GLU A 135 -8.31 -23.54 -11.80
CA GLU A 135 -9.27 -23.66 -12.91
C GLU A 135 -10.03 -22.35 -13.20
N GLY A 136 -10.26 -21.54 -12.17
CA GLY A 136 -10.94 -20.26 -12.31
C GLY A 136 -10.03 -19.07 -12.67
N LEU A 137 -8.74 -19.31 -13.01
CA LEU A 137 -7.83 -18.23 -13.43
C LEU A 137 -8.33 -17.53 -14.70
N GLY A 138 -8.36 -16.22 -14.67
CA GLY A 138 -8.82 -15.37 -15.79
C GLY A 138 -8.57 -13.90 -15.49
N ASN A 139 -9.30 -13.01 -16.18
CA ASN A 139 -9.23 -11.58 -15.91
C ASN A 139 -10.05 -11.21 -14.64
N ASN A 140 -9.74 -11.89 -13.53
CA ASN A 140 -10.47 -11.84 -12.28
C ASN A 140 -9.71 -11.09 -11.17
N SER A 141 -9.07 -9.96 -11.52
CA SER A 141 -8.34 -9.12 -10.56
C SER A 141 -9.22 -8.72 -9.37
N ASP A 142 -10.48 -8.41 -9.61
CA ASP A 142 -11.45 -8.01 -8.59
C ASP A 142 -11.76 -9.12 -7.58
N LEU A 143 -11.73 -10.40 -8.00
CA LEU A 143 -11.91 -11.55 -7.11
C LEU A 143 -10.67 -11.78 -6.25
N ALA A 144 -9.48 -11.65 -6.82
CA ALA A 144 -8.22 -11.71 -6.08
C ALA A 144 -8.12 -10.55 -5.07
N CYS A 145 -8.52 -9.33 -5.49
CA CYS A 145 -8.55 -8.16 -4.61
C CYS A 145 -9.50 -8.38 -3.41
N GLU A 146 -10.70 -8.93 -3.64
CA GLU A 146 -11.62 -9.29 -2.54
C GLU A 146 -11.00 -10.32 -1.58
N ALA A 147 -10.34 -11.33 -2.12
CA ALA A 147 -9.82 -12.46 -1.35
C ALA A 147 -8.68 -12.08 -0.40
N ILE A 148 -7.95 -11.00 -0.67
CA ILE A 148 -6.89 -10.51 0.21
C ILE A 148 -7.36 -9.52 1.27
N MET A 149 -8.58 -8.98 1.18
CA MET A 149 -9.14 -8.01 2.13
C MET A 149 -9.32 -8.63 3.51
N THR A 150 -9.26 -7.82 4.57
CA THR A 150 -9.59 -8.20 5.96
C THR A 150 -10.72 -7.33 6.51
N THR A 151 -10.40 -6.23 7.15
CA THR A 151 -11.34 -5.20 7.63
C THR A 151 -11.67 -4.17 6.57
N ASP A 152 -11.04 -4.24 5.42
CA ASP A 152 -11.27 -3.36 4.29
C ASP A 152 -12.75 -3.32 3.89
N THR A 153 -13.27 -2.13 3.63
CA THR A 153 -14.64 -1.91 3.16
C THR A 153 -14.74 -1.73 1.65
N LYS A 154 -13.62 -1.38 1.00
CA LYS A 154 -13.50 -1.13 -0.44
C LYS A 154 -12.39 -1.95 -1.06
N LYS A 155 -12.62 -2.48 -2.26
CA LYS A 155 -11.57 -3.05 -3.11
C LYS A 155 -10.61 -1.94 -3.55
N LYS A 156 -9.32 -2.23 -3.52
CA LYS A 156 -8.26 -1.28 -3.89
C LYS A 156 -7.50 -1.84 -5.07
N GLU A 157 -7.87 -1.42 -6.27
CA GLU A 157 -7.20 -1.82 -7.50
C GLU A 157 -7.10 -0.65 -8.48
N ILE A 158 -6.04 -0.65 -9.29
CA ILE A 158 -5.77 0.35 -10.33
C ILE A 158 -4.89 -0.26 -11.40
N ALA A 159 -4.97 0.28 -12.61
CA ALA A 159 -4.01 -0.01 -13.67
C ALA A 159 -3.82 1.19 -14.60
N PHE A 160 -2.65 1.24 -15.24
CA PHE A 160 -2.26 2.27 -16.19
C PHE A 160 -1.60 1.68 -17.43
N GLU A 161 -1.78 2.36 -18.57
CA GLU A 161 -0.92 2.26 -19.75
C GLU A 161 0.13 3.37 -19.69
N PHE A 162 1.35 3.04 -20.08
CA PHE A 162 2.48 3.96 -20.23
C PHE A 162 3.33 3.57 -21.42
N ASP A 163 4.17 4.47 -21.88
CA ASP A 163 5.02 4.27 -23.07
C ASP A 163 6.49 4.11 -22.68
N ILE A 164 7.14 3.11 -23.28
CA ILE A 164 8.59 2.93 -23.24
C ILE A 164 9.10 2.94 -24.68
N ASN A 165 9.68 4.04 -25.11
CA ASN A 165 10.28 4.21 -26.45
C ASN A 165 9.34 3.79 -27.60
N GLY A 166 8.05 4.19 -27.52
CA GLY A 166 7.02 3.86 -28.52
C GLY A 166 6.35 2.50 -28.33
N VAL A 167 6.71 1.75 -27.27
CA VAL A 167 6.04 0.50 -26.91
C VAL A 167 5.10 0.75 -25.74
N THR A 168 3.80 0.45 -25.94
CA THR A 168 2.81 0.56 -24.86
C THR A 168 2.98 -0.61 -23.88
N CYS A 169 3.31 -0.27 -22.65
CA CYS A 169 3.36 -1.17 -21.49
C CYS A 169 2.17 -0.95 -20.59
N ARG A 170 1.83 -1.95 -19.78
CA ARG A 170 0.79 -1.87 -18.76
C ARG A 170 1.32 -2.24 -17.40
N ILE A 171 0.82 -1.56 -16.39
CA ILE A 171 1.11 -1.83 -14.99
C ILE A 171 -0.19 -1.73 -14.20
N GLY A 172 -0.41 -2.66 -13.29
CA GLY A 172 -1.57 -2.63 -12.42
C GLY A 172 -1.31 -3.28 -11.09
N GLY A 173 -2.15 -2.98 -10.11
CA GLY A 173 -1.96 -3.50 -8.76
C GLY A 173 -3.25 -3.63 -7.99
N ILE A 174 -3.21 -4.49 -6.99
CA ILE A 174 -4.21 -4.62 -5.94
C ILE A 174 -3.56 -4.44 -4.58
N ALA A 175 -4.33 -3.92 -3.63
CA ALA A 175 -3.88 -3.74 -2.26
C ALA A 175 -4.97 -4.08 -1.24
N LYS A 176 -4.54 -4.50 -0.05
CA LYS A 176 -5.36 -4.56 1.15
C LYS A 176 -4.67 -3.78 2.27
N GLY A 177 -5.50 -3.17 3.10
CA GLY A 177 -5.06 -2.45 4.29
C GLY A 177 -6.12 -1.46 4.72
N SER A 178 -6.46 -1.48 6.02
CA SER A 178 -7.46 -0.63 6.66
C SER A 178 -7.09 -0.33 8.12
N GLY A 179 -6.59 -1.31 8.88
CA GLY A 179 -6.01 -1.18 10.21
C GLY A 179 -4.61 -1.75 10.31
N MET A 180 -3.88 -1.41 11.38
CA MET A 180 -2.46 -1.71 11.59
C MET A 180 -1.61 -1.15 10.45
N ILE A 181 -1.83 0.15 10.12
CA ILE A 181 -1.19 0.84 8.99
C ILE A 181 -0.29 1.98 9.48
N HIS A 182 1.00 1.68 9.61
CA HIS A 182 2.08 2.66 9.79
C HIS A 182 3.38 2.08 9.22
N PRO A 183 3.57 2.13 7.90
CA PRO A 183 4.72 1.52 7.26
C PRO A 183 6.05 2.14 7.71
N ASN A 184 6.94 1.22 8.08
CA ASN A 184 8.37 1.45 8.07
C ASN A 184 8.97 0.37 7.17
N MET A 185 8.87 0.56 5.83
CA MET A 185 9.08 -0.39 4.75
C MET A 185 7.96 -1.45 4.59
N ALA A 186 6.72 -1.00 4.38
CA ALA A 186 5.46 -1.66 4.09
C ALA A 186 4.58 -2.02 5.30
N THR A 187 3.25 -1.64 5.27
CA THR A 187 2.24 -2.04 6.27
C THR A 187 0.94 -2.46 5.60
N MET A 188 1.02 -3.28 4.56
CA MET A 188 -0.10 -3.79 3.79
C MET A 188 0.35 -4.96 2.93
N LEU A 189 -0.57 -5.64 2.29
CA LEU A 189 -0.23 -6.51 1.17
C LEU A 189 -0.56 -5.78 -0.13
N VAL A 190 0.45 -5.65 -0.99
CA VAL A 190 0.35 -5.04 -2.31
C VAL A 190 1.00 -5.94 -3.33
N PHE A 191 0.24 -6.26 -4.36
CA PHE A 191 0.71 -7.04 -5.50
C PHE A 191 0.57 -6.18 -6.75
N VAL A 192 1.70 -5.96 -7.44
CA VAL A 192 1.78 -5.18 -8.67
C VAL A 192 2.29 -6.10 -9.78
N THR A 193 1.70 -5.99 -10.95
CA THR A 193 2.08 -6.73 -12.16
C THR A 193 2.33 -5.76 -13.30
N THR A 194 3.30 -6.07 -14.15
CA THR A 194 3.55 -5.31 -15.38
C THR A 194 4.03 -6.22 -16.49
N ASP A 195 3.65 -5.91 -17.72
CA ASP A 195 4.18 -6.57 -18.92
C ASP A 195 5.45 -5.92 -19.47
N CYS A 196 5.96 -4.86 -18.81
CA CYS A 196 7.21 -4.21 -19.16
C CYS A 196 8.42 -5.15 -18.98
N ALA A 197 9.35 -5.15 -19.93
CA ALA A 197 10.62 -5.84 -19.79
C ALA A 197 11.61 -4.97 -19.01
N ILE A 198 11.91 -5.40 -17.78
CA ILE A 198 12.85 -4.77 -16.85
C ILE A 198 13.63 -5.85 -16.10
N SER A 199 14.93 -5.64 -15.91
CA SER A 199 15.76 -6.59 -15.17
C SER A 199 15.38 -6.61 -13.68
N ALA A 200 15.54 -7.77 -13.02
CA ALA A 200 15.26 -7.91 -11.58
C ALA A 200 16.03 -6.88 -10.73
N LYS A 201 17.27 -6.56 -11.12
CA LYS A 201 18.11 -5.54 -10.46
C LYS A 201 17.49 -4.14 -10.54
N MET A 202 17.02 -3.75 -11.73
CA MET A 202 16.42 -2.43 -11.92
C MET A 202 15.03 -2.37 -11.29
N LEU A 203 14.27 -3.47 -11.34
CA LEU A 203 12.98 -3.59 -10.67
C LEU A 203 13.12 -3.43 -9.14
N ASP A 204 14.08 -4.12 -8.52
CA ASP A 204 14.39 -3.99 -7.08
C ASP A 204 14.76 -2.56 -6.71
N LYS A 205 15.58 -1.89 -7.55
CA LYS A 205 15.94 -0.48 -7.36
C LYS A 205 14.70 0.44 -7.40
N ALA A 206 13.84 0.26 -8.40
CA ALA A 206 12.63 1.06 -8.55
C ALA A 206 11.67 0.88 -7.36
N VAL A 207 11.42 -0.38 -6.94
CA VAL A 207 10.51 -0.68 -5.82
C VAL A 207 11.04 -0.10 -4.50
N LYS A 208 12.34 -0.24 -4.22
CA LYS A 208 12.95 0.32 -3.00
C LYS A 208 12.91 1.84 -2.96
N ALA A 209 13.11 2.50 -4.09
CA ALA A 209 13.02 3.95 -4.16
C ALA A 209 11.57 4.45 -4.01
N ASP A 210 10.62 3.79 -4.69
CA ASP A 210 9.21 4.19 -4.70
C ASP A 210 8.56 4.10 -3.33
N VAL A 211 8.81 3.02 -2.57
CA VAL A 211 8.16 2.84 -1.26
C VAL A 211 8.49 3.94 -0.25
N GLU A 212 9.62 4.62 -0.40
CA GLU A 212 10.01 5.73 0.47
C GLU A 212 9.12 6.97 0.32
N THR A 213 8.52 7.15 -0.86
CA THR A 213 7.65 8.29 -1.19
C THR A 213 6.18 7.89 -1.36
N SER A 214 5.88 6.60 -1.31
CA SER A 214 4.53 6.04 -1.40
C SER A 214 4.10 5.39 -0.08
N PHE A 215 4.23 4.09 0.06
CA PHE A 215 3.70 3.36 1.22
C PHE A 215 4.28 3.80 2.57
N ASN A 216 5.58 4.14 2.66
CA ASN A 216 6.15 4.68 3.90
C ASN A 216 5.55 6.02 4.34
N MET A 217 4.81 6.68 3.46
CA MET A 217 4.13 7.95 3.72
C MET A 217 2.65 7.81 4.09
N VAL A 218 2.15 6.58 4.31
CA VAL A 218 0.78 6.33 4.79
C VAL A 218 0.75 6.05 6.29
N SER A 219 -0.31 6.48 6.99
CA SER A 219 -0.60 6.01 8.36
C SER A 219 -2.10 6.06 8.67
N VAL A 220 -2.64 4.98 9.23
CA VAL A 220 -3.99 4.94 9.79
C VAL A 220 -3.95 5.07 11.31
N ASP A 221 -3.18 4.25 12.00
CA ASP A 221 -3.21 4.10 13.47
C ASP A 221 -1.83 4.13 14.15
N GLY A 222 -0.76 4.22 13.40
CA GLY A 222 0.60 4.27 13.96
C GLY A 222 1.22 2.91 14.24
N ASP A 223 0.50 1.80 13.99
CA ASP A 223 0.97 0.44 14.27
C ASP A 223 1.55 -0.24 13.01
N THR A 224 2.76 -0.78 13.14
CA THR A 224 3.45 -1.49 12.05
C THR A 224 3.11 -2.98 12.08
N SER A 225 2.54 -3.50 11.00
CA SER A 225 2.14 -4.90 10.87
C SER A 225 3.34 -5.86 10.80
N THR A 226 3.04 -7.12 11.04
CA THR A 226 3.99 -8.25 11.00
C THR A 226 4.14 -8.89 9.61
N ASN A 227 3.20 -8.59 8.68
CA ASN A 227 3.05 -9.35 7.43
C ASN A 227 3.20 -8.51 6.16
N ASP A 228 3.61 -7.25 6.30
CA ASP A 228 3.61 -6.32 5.17
C ASP A 228 4.58 -6.69 4.08
N MET A 229 4.07 -6.61 2.87
CA MET A 229 4.84 -6.85 1.66
C MET A 229 4.28 -6.02 0.50
N VAL A 230 5.18 -5.38 -0.25
CA VAL A 230 4.93 -4.90 -1.61
C VAL A 230 5.75 -5.77 -2.54
N SER A 231 5.10 -6.48 -3.45
CA SER A 231 5.78 -7.28 -4.48
C SER A 231 5.36 -6.84 -5.87
N VAL A 232 6.33 -6.86 -6.79
CA VAL A 232 6.15 -6.50 -8.19
C VAL A 232 6.68 -7.64 -9.06
N MET A 233 5.88 -8.07 -10.03
CA MET A 233 6.27 -9.03 -11.07
C MET A 233 6.21 -8.36 -12.45
N ALA A 234 7.29 -8.51 -13.24
CA ALA A 234 7.45 -7.93 -14.57
C ALA A 234 7.80 -9.06 -15.56
N ASN A 235 6.86 -9.42 -16.46
CA ASN A 235 7.01 -10.60 -17.32
C ASN A 235 7.54 -10.29 -18.73
N GLY A 236 7.70 -9.03 -19.11
CA GLY A 236 8.30 -8.61 -20.38
C GLY A 236 7.43 -8.83 -21.64
N LEU A 237 6.17 -9.19 -21.50
CA LEU A 237 5.29 -9.51 -22.64
C LEU A 237 4.83 -8.27 -23.44
N ALA A 238 5.15 -7.05 -22.98
CA ALA A 238 5.01 -5.83 -23.79
C ALA A 238 6.04 -5.80 -24.92
N LYS A 239 7.19 -6.48 -24.76
CA LYS A 239 8.27 -6.57 -25.73
C LYS A 239 8.98 -5.23 -26.00
N ASN A 240 9.01 -4.34 -25.02
CA ASN A 240 9.92 -3.20 -25.03
C ASN A 240 11.37 -3.69 -24.89
N GLU A 241 12.32 -2.85 -25.25
CA GLU A 241 13.74 -3.10 -24.95
C GLU A 241 13.92 -3.29 -23.44
N LEU A 242 14.78 -4.25 -23.06
CA LEU A 242 15.02 -4.55 -21.65
C LEU A 242 15.59 -3.34 -20.91
N ILE A 243 14.92 -2.91 -19.86
CA ILE A 243 15.43 -1.88 -18.96
C ILE A 243 16.42 -2.52 -17.99
N ASP A 244 17.73 -2.37 -18.22
CA ASP A 244 18.80 -2.94 -17.39
C ASP A 244 19.75 -1.88 -16.80
N GLU A 245 19.53 -0.61 -17.13
CA GLU A 245 20.27 0.56 -16.62
C GLU A 245 19.33 1.75 -16.35
N GLU A 246 19.84 2.77 -15.66
CA GLU A 246 19.15 4.04 -15.44
C GLU A 246 19.08 4.86 -16.74
N GLY A 247 18.03 5.63 -16.91
CA GLY A 247 17.78 6.49 -18.05
C GLY A 247 16.29 6.72 -18.28
N ALA A 248 15.94 7.34 -19.39
CA ALA A 248 14.56 7.76 -19.66
C ALA A 248 13.53 6.62 -19.61
N ALA A 249 13.90 5.41 -20.04
CA ALA A 249 13.01 4.24 -19.96
C ALA A 249 12.78 3.81 -18.50
N PHE A 250 13.84 3.81 -17.67
CA PHE A 250 13.74 3.54 -16.25
C PHE A 250 12.92 4.60 -15.52
N ASP A 251 13.14 5.87 -15.82
CA ASP A 251 12.38 7.00 -15.23
C ASP A 251 10.89 6.89 -15.57
N ALA A 252 10.54 6.54 -16.82
CA ALA A 252 9.16 6.33 -17.24
C ALA A 252 8.52 5.13 -16.52
N PHE A 253 9.27 4.06 -16.27
CA PHE A 253 8.83 2.94 -15.47
C PHE A 253 8.59 3.35 -14.01
N CYS A 254 9.52 4.09 -13.41
CA CYS A 254 9.38 4.60 -12.04
C CYS A 254 8.15 5.51 -11.89
N GLU A 255 7.88 6.39 -12.86
CA GLU A 255 6.67 7.23 -12.90
C GLU A 255 5.40 6.36 -12.94
N ALA A 256 5.39 5.29 -13.76
CA ALA A 256 4.26 4.40 -13.86
C ALA A 256 4.02 3.59 -12.57
N LEU A 257 5.09 3.08 -11.96
CA LEU A 257 5.04 2.40 -10.67
C LEU A 257 4.49 3.34 -9.59
N HIS A 258 5.01 4.58 -9.52
CA HIS A 258 4.56 5.59 -8.56
C HIS A 258 3.10 5.98 -8.77
N GLY A 259 2.61 5.98 -10.00
CA GLY A 259 1.20 6.19 -10.30
C GLY A 259 0.30 5.13 -9.67
N VAL A 260 0.70 3.85 -9.74
CA VAL A 260 -0.03 2.74 -9.09
C VAL A 260 0.06 2.84 -7.58
N THR A 261 1.26 2.98 -7.03
CA THR A 261 1.51 2.93 -5.59
C THR A 261 0.90 4.11 -4.86
N SER A 262 1.02 5.33 -5.37
CA SER A 262 0.40 6.54 -4.78
C SER A 262 -1.13 6.48 -4.79
N TYR A 263 -1.74 5.93 -5.86
CA TYR A 263 -3.19 5.70 -5.88
C TYR A 263 -3.62 4.72 -4.80
N LEU A 264 -2.93 3.57 -4.69
CA LEU A 264 -3.23 2.55 -3.67
C LEU A 264 -3.01 3.09 -2.24
N CYS A 265 -2.00 3.93 -2.01
CA CYS A 265 -1.77 4.62 -0.75
C CYS A 265 -2.97 5.48 -0.33
N LYS A 266 -3.51 6.28 -1.26
CA LYS A 266 -4.70 7.11 -1.01
C LYS A 266 -5.92 6.24 -0.68
N MET A 267 -6.11 5.15 -1.42
CA MET A 267 -7.22 4.22 -1.18
C MET A 267 -7.11 3.54 0.19
N ILE A 268 -5.90 3.14 0.62
CA ILE A 268 -5.65 2.57 1.95
C ILE A 268 -5.97 3.58 3.03
N ALA A 269 -5.48 4.81 2.91
CA ALA A 269 -5.74 5.88 3.88
C ALA A 269 -7.23 6.24 3.95
N ALA A 270 -7.90 6.34 2.80
CA ALA A 270 -9.33 6.68 2.71
C ALA A 270 -10.26 5.58 3.27
N ASP A 271 -9.79 4.33 3.29
CA ASP A 271 -10.52 3.16 3.83
C ASP A 271 -9.97 2.74 5.21
N GLY A 272 -9.33 3.64 5.95
CA GLY A 272 -8.88 3.37 7.31
C GLY A 272 -10.04 2.93 8.21
N GLU A 273 -9.80 2.02 9.17
CA GLU A 273 -10.84 1.50 10.07
C GLU A 273 -11.60 2.62 10.75
N GLY A 274 -12.92 2.71 10.47
CA GLY A 274 -13.79 3.73 11.00
C GLY A 274 -13.56 5.15 10.46
N ALA A 275 -12.70 5.33 9.46
CA ALA A 275 -12.40 6.65 8.90
C ALA A 275 -13.59 7.26 8.17
N THR A 276 -13.71 8.58 8.28
CA THR A 276 -14.70 9.38 7.54
C THR A 276 -14.06 10.34 6.55
N LYS A 277 -12.75 10.59 6.68
CA LYS A 277 -12.01 11.56 5.86
C LYS A 277 -10.64 11.04 5.46
N LEU A 278 -10.29 11.22 4.18
CA LEU A 278 -8.92 11.13 3.69
C LEU A 278 -8.19 12.43 4.04
N LEU A 279 -7.02 12.32 4.64
CA LEU A 279 -6.12 13.43 4.93
C LEU A 279 -4.87 13.31 4.06
N GLU A 280 -4.58 14.34 3.26
CA GLU A 280 -3.35 14.47 2.48
C GLU A 280 -2.54 15.63 3.06
N CYS A 281 -1.37 15.36 3.63
CA CYS A 281 -0.45 16.38 4.15
C CYS A 281 0.66 16.64 3.14
N THR A 282 0.72 17.84 2.60
CA THR A 282 1.79 18.29 1.70
C THR A 282 2.72 19.22 2.44
N VAL A 283 4.03 18.96 2.36
CA VAL A 283 5.08 19.81 2.93
C VAL A 283 5.99 20.30 1.82
N SER A 284 6.32 21.59 1.86
CA SER A 284 7.25 22.24 0.94
C SER A 284 8.17 23.21 1.66
N GLY A 285 9.32 23.52 1.05
CA GLY A 285 10.27 24.48 1.58
C GLY A 285 11.14 23.95 2.72
N ALA A 286 11.16 22.62 2.97
CA ALA A 286 12.09 22.00 3.92
C ALA A 286 13.54 22.03 3.37
N VAL A 287 14.51 21.84 4.24
CA VAL A 287 15.95 21.83 3.83
C VAL A 287 16.23 20.75 2.79
N ASP A 288 15.57 19.61 2.91
CA ASP A 288 15.61 18.49 1.97
C ASP A 288 14.33 17.63 2.05
N ASP A 289 14.19 16.66 1.14
CA ASP A 289 13.04 15.75 1.08
C ASP A 289 12.94 14.84 2.31
N ILE A 290 14.04 14.52 2.99
CA ILE A 290 14.04 13.69 4.20
C ILE A 290 13.33 14.44 5.33
N ASN A 291 13.71 15.70 5.56
CA ASN A 291 13.05 16.54 6.56
C ASN A 291 11.58 16.81 6.21
N ALA A 292 11.26 17.02 4.93
CA ALA A 292 9.87 17.16 4.48
C ALA A 292 9.04 15.92 4.79
N ARG A 293 9.59 14.71 4.54
CA ARG A 293 8.91 13.43 4.86
C ARG A 293 8.69 13.25 6.37
N ILE A 294 9.70 13.56 7.19
CA ILE A 294 9.61 13.49 8.65
C ILE A 294 8.46 14.39 9.15
N ILE A 295 8.40 15.62 8.67
CA ILE A 295 7.35 16.58 9.03
C ILE A 295 5.97 16.07 8.60
N ALA A 296 5.80 15.73 7.32
CA ALA A 296 4.50 15.29 6.79
C ALA A 296 4.00 14.04 7.54
N LYS A 297 4.88 13.06 7.79
CA LYS A 297 4.54 11.85 8.52
C LYS A 297 4.16 12.15 9.97
N SER A 298 4.89 13.05 10.67
CA SER A 298 4.58 13.45 12.04
C SER A 298 3.18 14.05 12.16
N VAL A 299 2.79 14.93 11.23
CA VAL A 299 1.46 15.55 11.22
C VAL A 299 0.37 14.50 11.02
N ILE A 300 0.50 13.64 10.00
CA ILE A 300 -0.50 12.60 9.69
C ILE A 300 -0.63 11.56 10.82
N CYS A 301 0.42 11.31 11.59
CA CYS A 301 0.40 10.37 12.72
C CYS A 301 -0.13 10.98 14.02
N SER A 302 -0.31 12.30 14.10
CA SER A 302 -0.76 12.97 15.33
C SER A 302 -2.21 12.63 15.65
N SER A 303 -2.46 11.87 16.72
CA SER A 303 -3.82 11.52 17.17
C SER A 303 -4.66 12.77 17.48
N LEU A 304 -4.04 13.83 18.05
CA LEU A 304 -4.73 15.08 18.32
C LEU A 304 -5.15 15.81 17.02
N PHE A 305 -4.26 15.82 16.02
CA PHE A 305 -4.59 16.38 14.71
C PHE A 305 -5.70 15.58 14.02
N LYS A 306 -5.60 14.26 13.99
CA LYS A 306 -6.61 13.36 13.39
C LYS A 306 -7.98 13.53 14.06
N ALA A 307 -8.03 13.69 15.40
CA ALA A 307 -9.27 13.97 16.14
C ALA A 307 -9.84 15.35 15.82
N ALA A 308 -9.00 16.38 15.61
CA ALA A 308 -9.45 17.70 15.16
C ALA A 308 -10.10 17.61 13.76
N MET A 309 -9.50 16.86 12.84
CA MET A 309 -10.06 16.66 11.50
C MET A 309 -11.42 15.94 11.55
N PHE A 310 -11.59 14.95 12.42
CA PHE A 310 -12.89 14.32 12.65
C PHE A 310 -13.94 15.36 13.12
N GLY A 311 -13.57 16.22 14.05
CA GLY A 311 -14.43 17.29 14.57
C GLY A 311 -14.61 18.49 13.64
N ALA A 312 -13.98 18.50 12.45
CA ALA A 312 -13.92 19.66 11.54
C ALA A 312 -13.40 20.94 12.24
N ASP A 313 -12.41 20.77 13.15
CA ASP A 313 -11.74 21.84 13.89
C ASP A 313 -10.44 22.23 13.15
N ALA A 314 -10.33 23.49 12.73
CA ALA A 314 -9.18 24.06 12.03
C ALA A 314 -7.98 24.29 12.96
N ASN A 315 -7.63 23.26 13.75
CA ASN A 315 -6.65 23.33 14.82
C ASN A 315 -5.21 23.34 14.32
N TRP A 316 -4.79 24.46 13.76
CA TRP A 316 -3.42 24.68 13.30
C TRP A 316 -2.37 24.53 14.42
N GLY A 317 -2.73 24.79 15.68
CA GLY A 317 -1.84 24.60 16.82
C GLY A 317 -1.41 23.15 16.98
N ARG A 318 -2.28 22.15 16.70
CA ARG A 318 -1.94 20.73 16.69
C ARG A 318 -1.03 20.36 15.54
N VAL A 319 -1.14 21.04 14.40
CA VAL A 319 -0.22 20.88 13.27
C VAL A 319 1.17 21.38 13.66
N LEU A 320 1.29 22.61 14.19
CA LEU A 320 2.59 23.14 14.66
C LEU A 320 3.20 22.28 15.77
N CYS A 321 2.38 21.80 16.70
CA CYS A 321 2.85 20.89 17.74
C CYS A 321 3.48 19.62 17.12
N ALA A 322 2.80 19.02 16.12
CA ALA A 322 3.32 17.82 15.43
C ALA A 322 4.60 18.09 14.65
N ILE A 323 4.74 19.27 14.05
CA ILE A 323 5.98 19.72 13.41
C ILE A 323 7.09 19.86 14.46
N GLY A 324 6.78 20.53 15.58
CA GLY A 324 7.77 20.85 16.63
C GLY A 324 8.41 19.63 17.29
N TYR A 325 7.67 18.51 17.44
CA TYR A 325 8.23 17.27 18.00
C TYR A 325 8.67 16.24 16.93
N SER A 326 8.60 16.60 15.65
CA SER A 326 8.91 15.66 14.55
C SER A 326 10.35 15.17 14.53
N GLY A 327 11.29 15.94 15.09
CA GLY A 327 12.74 15.70 15.02
C GLY A 327 13.36 16.16 13.69
N ALA A 328 12.60 16.81 12.82
CA ALA A 328 13.13 17.42 11.59
C ALA A 328 13.90 18.71 11.90
N ASP A 329 14.84 19.04 11.02
CA ASP A 329 15.48 20.36 11.01
C ASP A 329 14.50 21.37 10.38
N VAL A 330 13.88 22.20 11.21
CA VAL A 330 12.82 23.14 10.80
C VAL A 330 12.83 24.41 11.64
N ASP A 331 12.74 25.56 10.98
CA ASP A 331 12.48 26.84 11.65
C ASP A 331 10.95 27.02 11.84
N VAL A 332 10.47 26.77 13.04
CA VAL A 332 9.03 26.88 13.34
C VAL A 332 8.46 28.29 13.18
N THR A 333 9.33 29.33 13.13
CA THR A 333 8.90 30.71 12.90
C THR A 333 8.67 31.04 11.41
N ALA A 334 9.03 30.12 10.52
CA ALA A 334 8.79 30.22 9.08
C ALA A 334 7.66 29.31 8.57
N VAL A 335 6.88 28.71 9.50
CA VAL A 335 5.83 27.76 9.12
C VAL A 335 4.53 28.45 8.75
N ASP A 336 4.03 28.17 7.55
CA ASP A 336 2.67 28.51 7.12
C ASP A 336 1.81 27.25 7.05
N VAL A 337 0.53 27.33 7.45
CA VAL A 337 -0.42 26.22 7.40
C VAL A 337 -1.75 26.70 6.80
N SER A 338 -2.27 25.89 5.87
CA SER A 338 -3.61 26.03 5.33
C SER A 338 -4.32 24.68 5.19
N PHE A 339 -5.65 24.71 5.17
CA PHE A 339 -6.49 23.58 4.87
C PHE A 339 -7.21 23.79 3.53
N GLU A 340 -7.30 22.75 2.74
CA GLU A 340 -7.95 22.77 1.42
C GLU A 340 -8.89 21.59 1.25
N SER A 341 -9.97 21.79 0.52
CA SER A 341 -10.86 20.76 -0.01
C SER A 341 -11.51 21.24 -1.31
N CYS A 342 -12.44 20.49 -1.89
CA CYS A 342 -13.23 20.94 -3.04
C CYS A 342 -14.10 22.18 -2.75
N LYS A 343 -14.24 22.59 -1.48
CA LYS A 343 -14.98 23.80 -1.05
C LYS A 343 -14.12 25.04 -0.94
N GLY A 344 -12.82 24.92 -1.10
CA GLY A 344 -11.90 26.06 -1.08
C GLY A 344 -10.69 25.84 -0.19
N ARG A 345 -10.06 26.94 0.18
CA ARG A 345 -8.85 27.00 1.01
C ARG A 345 -9.04 28.00 2.13
N VAL A 346 -8.53 27.68 3.30
CA VAL A 346 -8.43 28.58 4.44
C VAL A 346 -7.00 28.58 4.98
N ASP A 347 -6.39 29.77 5.04
CA ASP A 347 -5.09 29.99 5.66
C ASP A 347 -5.30 30.22 7.15
N VAL A 348 -4.60 29.50 8.02
CA VAL A 348 -4.83 29.51 9.46
C VAL A 348 -3.60 29.88 10.28
N CYS A 349 -2.41 29.74 9.68
CA CYS A 349 -1.14 30.07 10.32
C CYS A 349 -0.19 30.68 9.29
N LYS A 350 0.55 31.70 9.69
CA LYS A 350 1.58 32.34 8.90
C LYS A 350 2.77 32.70 9.76
N ASN A 351 3.99 32.39 9.28
CA ASN A 351 5.24 32.63 10.00
C ASN A 351 5.19 32.11 11.46
N GLY A 352 4.68 30.89 11.64
CA GLY A 352 4.60 30.22 12.95
C GLY A 352 3.54 30.80 13.90
N ALA A 353 2.71 31.74 13.46
CA ALA A 353 1.68 32.37 14.27
C ALA A 353 0.30 32.26 13.64
N GLY A 354 -0.74 32.12 14.47
CA GLY A 354 -2.13 32.13 14.01
C GLY A 354 -2.51 33.46 13.37
N ILE A 355 -3.28 33.38 12.30
CA ILE A 355 -3.85 34.57 11.64
C ILE A 355 -5.37 34.56 11.77
N PRO A 356 -6.05 35.70 11.68
CA PRO A 356 -7.52 35.75 11.65
C PRO A 356 -8.05 34.99 10.43
N PHE A 357 -9.02 34.11 10.65
CA PHE A 357 -9.76 33.41 9.61
C PHE A 357 -11.23 33.22 10.01
N SER A 358 -12.09 32.87 9.07
CA SER A 358 -13.49 32.55 9.32
C SER A 358 -13.64 31.11 9.78
N GLU A 359 -14.12 30.88 10.98
CA GLU A 359 -14.41 29.53 11.50
C GLU A 359 -15.51 28.83 10.68
N ASP A 360 -16.51 29.57 10.15
CA ASP A 360 -17.57 29.00 9.32
C ASP A 360 -17.04 28.55 7.96
N GLU A 361 -16.13 29.32 7.34
CA GLU A 361 -15.45 28.92 6.10
C GLU A 361 -14.53 27.71 6.35
N ALA A 362 -13.75 27.74 7.42
CA ALA A 362 -12.88 26.63 7.81
C ALA A 362 -13.69 25.36 8.04
N LYS A 363 -14.79 25.45 8.75
CA LYS A 363 -15.69 24.31 8.98
C LYS A 363 -16.28 23.79 7.67
N THR A 364 -16.64 24.65 6.73
CA THR A 364 -17.15 24.26 5.41
C THR A 364 -16.10 23.46 4.62
N VAL A 365 -14.84 23.91 4.64
CA VAL A 365 -13.71 23.19 4.02
C VAL A 365 -13.47 21.85 4.70
N LEU A 366 -13.51 21.79 6.03
CA LEU A 366 -13.15 20.62 6.82
C LEU A 366 -14.27 19.58 6.96
N LEU A 367 -15.50 19.89 6.56
CA LEU A 367 -16.60 18.90 6.53
C LEU A 367 -16.53 17.96 5.32
N GLU A 368 -15.70 18.24 4.33
CA GLU A 368 -15.52 17.39 3.16
C GLU A 368 -14.79 16.08 3.51
N SER A 369 -14.97 15.07 2.68
CA SER A 369 -14.38 13.74 2.85
C SER A 369 -12.90 13.66 2.44
N GLU A 370 -12.39 14.66 1.71
CA GLU A 370 -10.98 14.75 1.29
C GLU A 370 -10.44 16.12 1.70
N ILE A 371 -9.47 16.13 2.60
CA ILE A 371 -8.86 17.33 3.16
C ILE A 371 -7.37 17.31 2.88
N LYS A 372 -6.85 18.42 2.35
CA LYS A 372 -5.42 18.66 2.25
C LYS A 372 -4.97 19.60 3.36
N VAL A 373 -3.86 19.21 4.00
CA VAL A 373 -3.11 20.07 4.91
C VAL A 373 -1.89 20.54 4.15
N VAL A 374 -1.84 21.81 3.81
CA VAL A 374 -0.75 22.40 3.04
C VAL A 374 0.18 23.14 3.99
N ILE A 375 1.42 22.72 4.06
CA ILE A 375 2.44 23.24 4.98
C ILE A 375 3.62 23.76 4.17
N SER A 376 4.01 24.99 4.41
CA SER A 376 5.28 25.56 3.97
C SER A 376 6.16 25.78 5.18
N VAL A 377 7.42 25.32 5.15
CA VAL A 377 8.34 25.39 6.31
C VAL A 377 9.57 26.23 6.04
N GLY A 378 9.55 27.06 5.02
CA GLY A 378 10.66 27.94 4.63
C GLY A 378 10.90 27.97 3.13
N ASN A 379 12.16 28.20 2.73
CA ASN A 379 12.57 28.40 1.35
C ASN A 379 13.53 27.32 0.83
N GLY A 380 13.59 26.16 1.49
CA GLY A 380 14.37 25.01 1.04
C GLY A 380 13.74 24.34 -0.20
N VAL A 381 14.42 23.32 -0.72
CA VAL A 381 14.01 22.59 -1.93
C VAL A 381 13.18 21.34 -1.62
N GLY A 382 13.20 20.92 -0.35
CA GLY A 382 12.56 19.67 0.10
C GLY A 382 11.06 19.75 0.04
N LYS A 383 10.47 18.63 -0.43
CA LYS A 383 9.01 18.44 -0.51
C LYS A 383 8.62 17.01 -0.20
N ALA A 384 7.43 16.83 0.35
CA ALA A 384 6.86 15.51 0.60
C ALA A 384 5.33 15.55 0.64
N VAL A 385 4.73 14.38 0.44
CA VAL A 385 3.32 14.14 0.65
C VAL A 385 3.14 12.94 1.57
N ALA A 386 2.19 13.01 2.51
CA ALA A 386 1.79 11.88 3.35
C ALA A 386 0.27 11.75 3.36
N TRP A 387 -0.22 10.52 3.52
CA TRP A 387 -1.65 10.21 3.54
C TRP A 387 -2.05 9.54 4.85
N GLY A 388 -3.22 9.90 5.34
CA GLY A 388 -3.81 9.31 6.52
C GLY A 388 -5.32 9.51 6.53
N CYS A 389 -5.92 9.27 7.68
CA CYS A 389 -7.35 9.48 7.89
C CYS A 389 -7.59 10.18 9.22
N ASP A 390 -8.80 10.65 9.44
CA ASP A 390 -9.26 11.14 10.74
C ASP A 390 -9.30 10.00 11.79
N LEU A 391 -9.43 10.36 13.06
CA LEU A 391 -9.57 9.43 14.18
C LEU A 391 -10.98 9.54 14.76
N THR A 392 -11.77 8.49 14.61
CA THR A 392 -13.20 8.46 14.96
C THR A 392 -13.49 7.55 16.15
N TYR A 393 -14.69 7.63 16.69
CA TYR A 393 -15.18 6.69 17.70
C TYR A 393 -15.29 5.25 17.15
N ASP A 394 -15.57 5.09 15.85
CA ASP A 394 -15.71 3.78 15.23
C ASP A 394 -14.38 3.03 15.15
N TYR A 395 -13.23 3.73 15.07
CA TYR A 395 -11.92 3.09 15.18
C TYR A 395 -11.80 2.31 16.51
N VAL A 396 -12.14 2.94 17.63
CA VAL A 396 -12.08 2.29 18.96
C VAL A 396 -13.08 1.14 19.05
N LYS A 397 -14.29 1.33 18.51
CA LYS A 397 -15.33 0.29 18.50
C LYS A 397 -14.91 -0.94 17.69
N ILE A 398 -14.33 -0.76 16.51
CA ILE A 398 -13.86 -1.85 15.65
C ILE A 398 -12.73 -2.62 16.35
N ASN A 399 -11.73 -1.90 16.90
CA ASN A 399 -10.54 -2.52 17.46
C ASN A 399 -10.73 -3.03 18.88
N GLY A 400 -11.70 -2.51 19.63
CA GLY A 400 -12.04 -3.00 20.97
C GLY A 400 -12.63 -4.41 21.00
N ASP A 401 -13.17 -4.90 19.88
CA ASP A 401 -13.78 -6.23 19.76
C ASP A 401 -13.21 -7.07 18.60
N TYR A 402 -12.01 -6.73 18.13
CA TYR A 402 -11.32 -7.46 17.04
C TYR A 402 -10.86 -8.83 17.52
N ARG A 403 -11.69 -9.86 17.28
CA ARG A 403 -11.42 -11.28 17.60
C ARG A 403 -11.68 -12.23 16.42
N THR A 404 -11.71 -11.69 15.24
CA THR A 404 -12.03 -12.46 14.02
C THR A 404 -10.82 -13.16 13.43
#